data_c910b6961c4461615970004134ce6b75
#
_entry.id   c910b6961c4461615970004134ce6b75
#
_cell.length_a   1.000
_cell.length_b   1.000
_cell.length_c   1.000
_cell.angle_alpha   90.00
_cell.angle_beta   90.00
_cell.angle_gamma   90.00
#
_symmetry.space_group_name_H-M   'P 1'
#
loop_
_entity.id
_entity.type
_entity.pdbx_description
1 polymer ?
#
loop_
_entity_poly.entity_id
_entity_poly.type
_entity_poly.pdbx_seq_one_letter_code
_entity_poly.pdbx_strand_id
1 'polypeptide(L)'
;MNIRPGIKLIEEREGSGMLAEKGCHATYNLRAYLSKGDEVLINRRDIAVSWPTEMFTSDDKGDLINFVCVIGKREAFAAVEYALIGMKEGGYRKVKAKPHLAYREAGVPGLVPKNAMLTFEIWLRKLRCVT
;
A
#
# COMPACT_ATOMS: atom_id res chain seq x y z
N MET A 1 0.08 15.13 9.24
CA MET A 1 0.94 14.41 10.21
C MET A 1 1.87 13.47 9.45
N ASN A 2 3.13 13.40 9.85
CA ASN A 2 4.08 12.48 9.22
C ASN A 2 4.10 11.16 9.98
N ILE A 3 3.94 10.06 9.26
CA ILE A 3 4.13 8.71 9.81
C ILE A 3 5.62 8.46 10.04
N ARG A 4 6.42 8.83 9.04
CA ARG A 4 7.89 8.80 9.08
C ARG A 4 8.41 9.90 8.16
N PRO A 5 9.70 10.26 8.25
CA PRO A 5 10.27 11.17 7.27
C PRO A 5 10.03 10.65 5.84
N GLY A 6 9.39 11.47 5.02
CA GLY A 6 9.05 11.11 3.65
C GLY A 6 7.68 10.48 3.45
N ILE A 7 6.93 10.20 4.51
CA ILE A 7 5.57 9.65 4.42
C ILE A 7 4.61 10.53 5.21
N LYS A 8 3.68 11.16 4.51
CA LYS A 8 2.67 12.03 5.11
C LYS A 8 1.32 11.34 5.11
N LEU A 9 0.67 11.27 6.28
CA LEU A 9 -0.69 10.77 6.39
C LEU A 9 -1.64 11.88 5.94
N ILE A 10 -2.47 11.59 4.92
CA ILE A 10 -3.42 12.54 4.37
C ILE A 10 -4.82 12.31 4.92
N GLU A 11 -5.23 11.04 4.99
CA GLU A 11 -6.57 10.67 5.44
C GLU A 11 -6.50 9.32 6.12
N GLU A 12 -7.35 9.12 7.13
CA GLU A 12 -7.42 7.85 7.84
C GLU A 12 -8.84 7.57 8.29
N ARG A 13 -9.25 6.31 8.13
CA ARG A 13 -10.45 5.78 8.74
C ARG A 13 -10.04 4.58 9.56
N GLU A 14 -10.26 4.65 10.86
CA GLU A 14 -9.81 3.63 11.77
C GLU A 14 -10.64 2.36 11.65
N GLY A 15 -9.97 1.21 11.58
CA GLY A 15 -10.63 -0.08 11.63
C GLY A 15 -10.98 -0.47 13.06
N SER A 16 -11.58 -1.64 13.22
CA SER A 16 -12.05 -2.13 14.53
C SER A 16 -11.35 -3.38 15.02
N GLY A 17 -10.54 -4.01 14.16
CA GLY A 17 -9.86 -5.26 14.49
C GLY A 17 -8.51 -5.08 15.16
N MET A 18 -7.64 -6.10 14.98
CA MET A 18 -6.31 -6.11 15.56
C MET A 18 -5.44 -4.99 15.03
N LEU A 19 -4.48 -4.56 15.86
CA LEU A 19 -3.49 -3.56 15.47
C LEU A 19 -2.34 -4.22 14.70
N ALA A 20 -1.99 -3.65 13.56
CA ALA A 20 -0.91 -4.16 12.72
C ALA A 20 0.46 -3.77 13.29
N GLU A 21 1.35 -4.75 13.40
CA GLU A 21 2.69 -4.59 13.92
C GLU A 21 3.66 -5.40 13.06
N LYS A 22 4.97 -5.16 13.24
CA LYS A 22 5.98 -5.97 12.58
C LYS A 22 5.78 -7.45 12.92
N GLY A 23 5.92 -8.29 11.90
CA GLY A 23 5.71 -9.74 12.05
C GLY A 23 4.31 -10.20 11.73
N CYS A 24 3.34 -9.29 11.67
CA CYS A 24 1.98 -9.65 11.30
C CYS A 24 1.88 -9.94 9.81
N HIS A 25 1.00 -10.88 9.47
CA HIS A 25 0.65 -11.19 8.08
C HIS A 25 -0.54 -10.32 7.70
N ALA A 26 -0.38 -9.49 6.70
CA ALA A 26 -1.40 -8.55 6.27
C ALA A 26 -1.89 -8.89 4.87
N THR A 27 -3.21 -8.82 4.67
CA THR A 27 -3.84 -8.83 3.35
C THR A 27 -4.43 -7.45 3.15
N TYR A 28 -4.03 -6.77 2.09
CA TYR A 28 -4.43 -5.38 1.87
C TYR A 28 -4.71 -5.11 0.39
N ASN A 29 -5.53 -4.10 0.15
CA ASN A 29 -5.74 -3.56 -1.19
C ASN A 29 -5.02 -2.22 -1.30
N LEU A 30 -4.63 -1.87 -2.50
CA LEU A 30 -3.79 -0.71 -2.75
C LEU A 30 -4.20 -0.01 -4.04
N ARG A 31 -4.28 1.32 -4.01
CA ARG A 31 -4.33 2.15 -5.20
C ARG A 31 -3.23 3.18 -5.10
N ALA A 32 -2.65 3.55 -6.23
CA ALA A 32 -1.58 4.53 -6.28
C ALA A 32 -1.92 5.63 -7.28
N TYR A 33 -1.52 6.86 -6.95
CA TYR A 33 -1.80 8.03 -7.77
C TYR A 33 -0.55 8.88 -7.89
N LEU A 34 -0.38 9.48 -9.07
CA LEU A 34 0.65 10.50 -9.28
C LEU A 34 0.23 11.82 -8.63
N SER A 35 1.17 12.74 -8.46
CA SER A 35 0.90 14.04 -7.84
C SER A 35 -0.20 14.84 -8.53
N LYS A 36 -0.39 14.62 -9.84
CA LYS A 36 -1.46 15.28 -10.60
C LYS A 36 -2.82 14.64 -10.39
N GLY A 37 -2.89 13.51 -9.69
CA GLY A 37 -4.13 12.80 -9.44
C GLY A 37 -4.40 11.62 -10.37
N ASP A 38 -3.56 11.41 -11.40
CA ASP A 38 -3.73 10.27 -12.30
C ASP A 38 -3.43 8.96 -11.59
N GLU A 39 -4.30 7.99 -11.73
CA GLU A 39 -4.11 6.68 -11.11
C GLU A 39 -3.02 5.89 -11.82
N VAL A 40 -2.14 5.28 -11.03
CA VAL A 40 -1.16 4.31 -11.53
C VAL A 40 -1.82 2.94 -11.53
N LEU A 41 -1.89 2.30 -12.70
CA LEU A 41 -2.65 1.07 -12.89
C LEU A 41 -1.89 -0.16 -12.36
N ILE A 42 -1.68 -0.23 -11.06
CA ILE A 42 -0.96 -1.31 -10.40
C ILE A 42 -1.84 -2.54 -10.14
N ASN A 43 -3.16 -2.40 -10.22
CA ASN A 43 -4.10 -3.50 -10.01
C ASN A 43 -4.34 -4.31 -11.28
N ARG A 44 -3.30 -4.48 -12.08
CA ARG A 44 -3.33 -5.29 -13.30
C ARG A 44 -2.67 -6.64 -13.00
N ARG A 45 -3.28 -7.70 -13.47
CA ARG A 45 -2.79 -9.06 -13.22
C ARG A 45 -1.40 -9.31 -13.76
N ASP A 46 -1.06 -8.70 -14.91
CA ASP A 46 0.25 -8.84 -15.52
C ASP A 46 1.37 -8.14 -14.75
N ILE A 47 1.02 -7.13 -13.96
CA ILE A 47 1.98 -6.37 -13.16
C ILE A 47 2.16 -6.99 -11.77
N ALA A 48 1.10 -7.59 -11.25
CA ALA A 48 1.07 -8.10 -9.88
C ALA A 48 1.84 -9.41 -9.67
N VAL A 49 2.31 -10.03 -10.74
CA VAL A 49 2.93 -11.37 -10.67
C VAL A 49 4.19 -11.44 -9.83
N SER A 50 4.86 -10.31 -9.63
CA SER A 50 6.10 -10.27 -8.85
C SER A 50 5.88 -10.04 -7.37
N TRP A 51 4.62 -9.88 -6.93
CA TRP A 51 4.27 -9.55 -5.56
C TRP A 51 3.40 -10.65 -4.95
N PRO A 52 3.55 -10.93 -3.64
CA PRO A 52 2.66 -11.90 -2.99
C PRO A 52 1.21 -11.44 -3.09
N THR A 53 0.36 -12.29 -3.65
CA THR A 53 -1.07 -12.00 -3.81
C THR A 53 -1.90 -13.23 -3.48
N GLU A 54 -3.18 -13.03 -3.15
CA GLU A 54 -4.13 -14.11 -2.99
C GLU A 54 -5.14 -14.10 -4.13
N MET A 55 -6.21 -13.36 -3.94
CA MET A 55 -7.31 -13.25 -4.89
C MET A 55 -7.56 -11.80 -5.23
N PHE A 56 -8.44 -11.58 -6.20
CA PHE A 56 -8.88 -10.24 -6.54
C PHE A 56 -10.16 -9.92 -5.80
N THR A 57 -10.28 -8.68 -5.36
CA THR A 57 -11.51 -8.10 -4.82
C THR A 57 -11.94 -7.01 -5.78
N SER A 58 -13.23 -6.83 -5.98
CA SER A 58 -13.74 -5.75 -6.82
C SER A 58 -14.47 -4.73 -5.98
N ASP A 59 -14.29 -3.46 -6.33
CA ASP A 59 -15.11 -2.37 -5.79
C ASP A 59 -15.79 -1.67 -6.96
N ASP A 60 -16.43 -0.51 -6.70
CA ASP A 60 -17.15 0.24 -7.73
C ASP A 60 -16.22 0.87 -8.78
N LYS A 61 -14.93 0.89 -8.54
CA LYS A 61 -13.91 1.41 -9.48
C LYS A 61 -13.21 0.31 -10.27
N GLY A 62 -13.49 -0.96 -10.00
CA GLY A 62 -12.90 -2.10 -10.69
C GLY A 62 -12.18 -3.07 -9.76
N ASP A 63 -11.33 -3.91 -10.35
CA ASP A 63 -10.63 -4.95 -9.61
C ASP A 63 -9.52 -4.38 -8.73
N LEU A 64 -9.44 -4.92 -7.51
CA LEU A 64 -8.35 -4.68 -6.59
C LEU A 64 -7.63 -5.99 -6.32
N ILE A 65 -6.31 -5.96 -6.39
CA ILE A 65 -5.50 -7.14 -6.07
C ILE A 65 -5.40 -7.25 -4.55
N ASN A 66 -5.63 -8.45 -4.03
CA ASN A 66 -5.38 -8.72 -2.62
C ASN A 66 -3.91 -9.04 -2.43
N PHE A 67 -3.13 -8.01 -2.11
CA PHE A 67 -1.72 -8.17 -1.80
C PHE A 67 -1.57 -8.75 -0.41
N VAL A 68 -0.54 -9.58 -0.23
CA VAL A 68 -0.20 -10.14 1.08
C VAL A 68 1.25 -9.85 1.40
N CYS A 69 1.54 -9.61 2.66
CA CYS A 69 2.92 -9.43 3.09
C CYS A 69 3.07 -9.77 4.57
N VAL A 70 4.31 -10.11 4.96
CA VAL A 70 4.69 -10.13 6.37
C VAL A 70 5.33 -8.77 6.65
N ILE A 71 4.71 -7.98 7.51
CA ILE A 71 5.16 -6.62 7.79
C ILE A 71 6.57 -6.65 8.39
N GLY A 72 7.46 -5.85 7.82
CA GLY A 72 8.86 -5.77 8.25
C GLY A 72 9.81 -6.66 7.49
N LYS A 73 9.33 -7.51 6.57
CA LYS A 73 10.17 -8.41 5.79
C LYS A 73 10.46 -7.92 4.37
N ARG A 74 10.15 -6.67 4.08
CA ARG A 74 10.41 -6.02 2.79
C ARG A 74 9.72 -6.71 1.61
N GLU A 75 8.53 -7.24 1.85
CA GLU A 75 7.70 -7.86 0.82
C GLU A 75 6.78 -6.87 0.13
N ALA A 76 6.78 -5.62 0.58
CA ALA A 76 6.02 -4.52 -0.01
C ALA A 76 6.92 -3.30 -0.08
N PHE A 77 6.46 -2.22 -0.74
CA PHE A 77 7.19 -0.96 -0.71
C PHE A 77 7.33 -0.44 0.72
N ALA A 78 8.43 0.23 1.00
CA ALA A 78 8.67 0.79 2.32
C ALA A 78 7.51 1.68 2.77
N ALA A 79 6.98 2.52 1.88
CA ALA A 79 5.85 3.39 2.18
C ALA A 79 4.62 2.60 2.62
N VAL A 80 4.34 1.47 1.94
CA VAL A 80 3.19 0.62 2.25
C VAL A 80 3.40 -0.08 3.58
N GLU A 81 4.58 -0.65 3.82
CA GLU A 81 4.87 -1.33 5.10
C GLU A 81 4.76 -0.38 6.28
N TYR A 82 5.36 0.81 6.17
CA TYR A 82 5.26 1.81 7.24
C TYR A 82 3.84 2.30 7.45
N ALA A 83 3.05 2.42 6.38
CA ALA A 83 1.67 2.83 6.49
C ALA A 83 0.77 1.76 7.09
N LEU A 84 1.11 0.48 6.91
CA LEU A 84 0.35 -0.63 7.51
C LEU A 84 0.56 -0.69 9.02
N ILE A 85 1.77 -0.41 9.49
CA ILE A 85 2.07 -0.44 10.93
C ILE A 85 1.19 0.60 11.64
N GLY A 86 0.46 0.15 12.66
CA GLY A 86 -0.43 1.02 13.41
C GLY A 86 -1.84 1.12 12.86
N MET A 87 -2.11 0.49 11.70
CA MET A 87 -3.48 0.36 11.21
C MET A 87 -4.18 -0.77 11.98
N LYS A 88 -5.50 -0.66 12.11
CA LYS A 88 -6.33 -1.75 12.62
C LYS A 88 -6.99 -2.47 11.45
N GLU A 89 -7.22 -3.76 11.61
CA GLU A 89 -7.92 -4.54 10.59
C GLU A 89 -9.25 -3.88 10.23
N GLY A 90 -9.51 -3.76 8.94
CA GLY A 90 -10.69 -3.06 8.42
C GLY A 90 -10.47 -1.57 8.21
N GLY A 91 -9.28 -1.05 8.53
CA GLY A 91 -8.97 0.36 8.41
C GLY A 91 -8.54 0.79 7.01
N TYR A 92 -8.41 2.10 6.86
CA TYR A 92 -8.02 2.75 5.61
C TYR A 92 -7.05 3.87 5.91
N ARG A 93 -5.99 3.98 5.11
CA ARG A 93 -5.08 5.12 5.15
C ARG A 93 -4.77 5.61 3.75
N LYS A 94 -4.70 6.93 3.60
CA LYS A 94 -4.21 7.59 2.40
C LYS A 94 -2.92 8.30 2.78
N VAL A 95 -1.83 7.93 2.11
CA VAL A 95 -0.50 8.48 2.44
C VAL A 95 0.17 8.99 1.18
N LYS A 96 1.01 10.02 1.33
CA LYS A 96 1.84 10.55 0.27
C LYS A 96 3.29 10.19 0.58
N ALA A 97 3.98 9.59 -0.37
CA ALA A 97 5.33 9.07 -0.17
C ALA A 97 6.32 9.66 -1.17
N LYS A 98 7.53 9.96 -0.67
CA LYS A 98 8.64 10.37 -1.53
C LYS A 98 9.15 9.18 -2.35
N PRO A 99 9.79 9.44 -3.52
CA PRO A 99 10.19 8.37 -4.44
C PRO A 99 11.03 7.26 -3.82
N HIS A 100 11.94 7.58 -2.90
CA HIS A 100 12.82 6.57 -2.29
C HIS A 100 12.09 5.55 -1.42
N LEU A 101 10.84 5.83 -1.06
CA LEU A 101 10.01 4.92 -0.27
C LEU A 101 8.98 4.20 -1.12
N ALA A 102 8.97 4.44 -2.42
CA ALA A 102 8.06 3.82 -3.37
C ALA A 102 8.86 3.22 -4.53
N TYR A 103 8.70 3.75 -5.74
CA TYR A 103 9.37 3.21 -6.93
C TYR A 103 10.76 3.78 -7.16
N ARG A 104 11.26 4.58 -6.23
CA ARG A 104 12.59 5.18 -6.26
C ARG A 104 12.83 6.05 -7.49
N GLU A 105 14.11 6.29 -7.82
CA GLU A 105 14.49 7.17 -8.92
C GLU A 105 14.11 6.61 -10.29
N ALA A 106 14.18 5.29 -10.43
CA ALA A 106 13.95 4.65 -11.72
C ALA A 106 12.48 4.68 -12.15
N GLY A 107 11.56 4.71 -11.19
CA GLY A 107 10.14 4.58 -11.50
C GLY A 107 9.81 3.24 -12.12
N VAL A 108 8.74 3.19 -12.89
CA VAL A 108 8.34 2.00 -13.68
C VAL A 108 8.04 2.48 -15.09
N PRO A 109 8.79 2.05 -16.10
CA PRO A 109 8.57 2.51 -17.47
C PRO A 109 7.11 2.34 -17.91
N GLY A 110 6.53 3.41 -18.43
CA GLY A 110 5.15 3.42 -18.89
C GLY A 110 4.08 3.55 -17.79
N LEU A 111 4.46 3.47 -16.52
CA LEU A 111 3.51 3.55 -15.39
C LEU A 111 3.86 4.64 -14.40
N VAL A 112 5.09 4.65 -13.93
CA VAL A 112 5.55 5.59 -12.89
C VAL A 112 6.75 6.35 -13.42
N PRO A 113 6.66 7.70 -13.54
CA PRO A 113 7.80 8.53 -13.94
C PRO A 113 8.96 8.40 -12.95
N LYS A 114 10.16 8.74 -13.40
CA LYS A 114 11.34 8.80 -12.53
C LYS A 114 11.11 9.81 -11.43
N ASN A 115 11.59 9.50 -10.24
CA ASN A 115 11.49 10.39 -9.06
C ASN A 115 10.07 10.83 -8.73
N ALA A 116 9.07 9.98 -8.98
CA ALA A 116 7.68 10.34 -8.75
C ALA A 116 7.31 10.27 -7.28
N MET A 117 6.69 11.32 -6.77
CA MET A 117 5.96 11.26 -5.51
C MET A 117 4.64 10.57 -5.78
N LEU A 118 4.27 9.64 -4.93
CA LEU A 118 3.03 8.89 -5.08
C LEU A 118 2.13 9.06 -3.87
N THR A 119 0.83 9.03 -4.13
CA THR A 119 -0.19 8.94 -3.10
C THR A 119 -0.73 7.53 -3.15
N PHE A 120 -0.74 6.85 -2.01
CA PHE A 120 -1.29 5.50 -1.89
C PHE A 120 -2.55 5.52 -1.06
N GLU A 121 -3.57 4.79 -1.52
CA GLU A 121 -4.72 4.44 -0.69
C GLU A 121 -4.55 2.98 -0.28
N ILE A 122 -4.66 2.70 1.00
CA ILE A 122 -4.41 1.37 1.56
C ILE A 122 -5.61 0.95 2.41
N TRP A 123 -6.18 -0.20 2.07
CA TRP A 123 -7.25 -0.82 2.85
C TRP A 123 -6.70 -2.10 3.47
N LEU A 124 -6.59 -2.15 4.79
CA LEU A 124 -6.17 -3.35 5.49
C LEU A 124 -7.38 -4.27 5.66
N ARG A 125 -7.40 -5.36 4.91
CA ARG A 125 -8.57 -6.26 4.85
C ARG A 125 -8.51 -7.35 5.90
N LYS A 126 -7.36 -8.01 6.04
CA LYS A 126 -7.15 -9.09 7.00
C LYS A 126 -5.81 -8.94 7.67
N LEU A 127 -5.75 -9.36 8.91
CA LEU A 127 -4.51 -9.31 9.68
C LEU A 127 -4.40 -10.56 10.54
N ARG A 128 -3.25 -11.20 10.49
CA ARG A 128 -2.94 -12.33 11.37
C ARG A 128 -1.59 -12.08 12.00
N CYS A 129 -1.59 -11.94 13.31
CA CYS A 129 -0.37 -11.73 14.07
C CYS A 129 -0.05 -12.96 14.87
N VAL A 130 1.14 -13.51 14.68
CA VAL A 130 1.62 -14.66 15.41
C VAL A 130 2.41 -14.16 16.61
N THR A 131 1.99 -14.58 17.79
CA THR A 131 2.68 -14.23 19.04
C THR A 131 3.77 -15.23 19.34
#